data_193e2f8b760575fc10d6ace03e4928af
#
_entry.id   193e2f8b760575fc10d6ace03e4928af
#
_cell.length_a   1.000
_cell.length_b   1.000
_cell.length_c   1.000
_cell.angle_alpha   90.00
_cell.angle_beta   90.00
_cell.angle_gamma   90.00
#
_symmetry.space_group_name_H-M   'P 1'
#
loop_
_entity.id
_entity.type
_entity.pdbx_description
1 polymer ?
#
loop_
_entity_poly.entity_id
_entity_poly.type
_entity_poly.pdbx_seq_one_letter_code
_entity_poly.pdbx_strand_id
1 'polypeptide(L)'
;MILWIFQYECDIQMSSRTKQSAARTKDKWRDKVWYQILAPEYFDNKDIGKTPAGNPELLIGRTVQPTLYDITGDFERIHVKLRFKIMEVAGQQANTVFYGHEWSSDYLRGLVRRGTSRIDWIGPILTKDDYLMRISVIVFTNTRAKTSQEHAVRKAIEKVIRTHAKKHVFDELVTKVILGDLAADVHDEVKKIIPIRECEIRKSKVLKGPEEVKIRRARLRRGTAAAAEKET
;
A
#
# COMPACT_ATOMS: atom_id res chain seq x y z
N MET A 1 30.14 7.04 -67.96
CA MET A 1 29.03 7.98 -67.64
C MET A 1 28.09 7.43 -66.55
N ILE A 2 27.95 6.12 -66.34
CA ILE A 2 27.05 5.50 -65.38
C ILE A 2 27.60 5.50 -63.92
N LEU A 3 28.93 5.45 -63.75
CA LEU A 3 29.58 5.48 -62.43
C LEU A 3 29.50 6.84 -61.68
N TRP A 4 29.30 7.93 -62.41
CA TRP A 4 29.22 9.27 -61.82
C TRP A 4 27.86 9.56 -61.20
N ILE A 5 26.80 8.94 -61.71
CA ILE A 5 25.43 9.09 -61.22
C ILE A 5 25.27 8.35 -59.88
N PHE A 6 25.89 7.19 -59.75
CA PHE A 6 25.84 6.42 -58.49
C PHE A 6 26.57 7.12 -57.33
N GLN A 7 27.64 7.86 -57.62
CA GLN A 7 28.38 8.61 -56.60
C GLN A 7 27.54 9.81 -56.07
N TYR A 8 26.81 10.47 -56.96
CA TYR A 8 25.98 11.61 -56.59
C TYR A 8 24.73 11.24 -55.78
N GLU A 9 24.13 10.07 -56.03
CA GLU A 9 23.00 9.55 -55.20
C GLU A 9 23.48 9.10 -53.80
N CYS A 10 24.68 8.52 -53.67
CA CYS A 10 25.26 8.16 -52.40
C CYS A 10 25.55 9.37 -51.52
N ASP A 11 26.08 10.46 -52.09
CA ASP A 11 26.39 11.69 -51.37
C ASP A 11 25.14 12.46 -50.92
N ILE A 12 24.05 12.40 -51.70
CA ILE A 12 22.75 12.98 -51.29
C ILE A 12 22.08 12.18 -50.16
N GLN A 13 22.19 10.85 -50.16
CA GLN A 13 21.65 10.00 -49.07
C GLN A 13 22.49 10.10 -47.79
N MET A 14 23.79 10.29 -47.86
CA MET A 14 24.64 10.54 -46.68
C MET A 14 24.41 11.93 -46.11
N SER A 15 24.17 12.95 -46.91
CA SER A 15 23.90 14.31 -46.43
C SER A 15 22.51 14.42 -45.76
N SER A 16 21.53 13.61 -46.14
CA SER A 16 20.20 13.59 -45.50
C SER A 16 20.19 12.84 -44.14
N ARG A 17 21.06 11.81 -43.97
CA ARG A 17 21.18 11.10 -42.70
C ARG A 17 21.88 11.90 -41.61
N THR A 18 22.83 12.77 -41.97
CA THR A 18 23.54 13.61 -41.01
C THR A 18 22.72 14.79 -40.48
N LYS A 19 21.65 15.21 -41.14
CA LYS A 19 20.77 16.28 -40.67
C LYS A 19 19.71 15.83 -39.68
N GLN A 20 19.44 14.53 -39.53
CA GLN A 20 18.47 14.00 -38.57
C GLN A 20 19.03 13.75 -37.15
N SER A 21 20.35 13.79 -36.95
CA SER A 21 20.97 13.50 -35.65
C SER A 21 21.19 14.71 -34.72
N ALA A 22 20.76 15.89 -35.13
CA ALA A 22 20.90 17.14 -34.35
C ALA A 22 19.61 17.62 -33.70
N ALA A 23 18.62 16.74 -33.49
CA ALA A 23 17.56 17.02 -32.56
C ALA A 23 18.17 16.99 -31.16
N ARG A 24 18.51 18.18 -30.61
CA ARG A 24 18.93 18.36 -29.22
C ARG A 24 17.99 17.55 -28.34
N THR A 25 18.48 16.47 -27.77
CA THR A 25 17.76 15.71 -26.74
C THR A 25 17.46 16.70 -25.63
N LYS A 26 16.18 17.12 -25.52
CA LYS A 26 15.73 17.99 -24.42
C LYS A 26 16.15 17.29 -23.12
N ASP A 27 16.96 17.95 -22.32
CA ASP A 27 17.35 17.46 -21.02
C ASP A 27 16.12 17.50 -20.11
N LYS A 28 15.46 16.35 -20.01
CA LYS A 28 14.23 16.17 -19.23
C LYS A 28 14.42 16.45 -17.73
N TRP A 29 15.67 16.53 -17.26
CA TRP A 29 15.96 16.82 -15.86
C TRP A 29 15.96 18.31 -15.55
N ARG A 30 16.32 19.15 -16.48
CA ARG A 30 16.41 20.59 -16.30
C ARG A 30 15.06 21.26 -16.02
N ASP A 31 13.99 20.67 -16.54
CA ASP A 31 12.61 21.21 -16.41
C ASP A 31 11.87 20.65 -15.18
N LYS A 32 12.53 19.83 -14.32
CA LYS A 32 11.89 19.24 -13.13
C LYS A 32 11.97 20.17 -11.93
N VAL A 33 10.84 20.31 -11.25
CA VAL A 33 10.70 21.02 -9.99
C VAL A 33 10.58 20.00 -8.86
N TRP A 34 11.15 20.29 -7.70
CA TRP A 34 11.06 19.47 -6.50
C TRP A 34 9.79 19.81 -5.72
N TYR A 35 9.00 18.80 -5.43
CA TYR A 35 7.79 18.88 -4.63
C TYR A 35 8.02 18.21 -3.28
N GLN A 36 7.63 18.89 -2.20
CA GLN A 36 7.67 18.37 -0.84
C GLN A 36 6.46 17.49 -0.60
N ILE A 37 6.65 16.31 0.00
CA ILE A 37 5.60 15.35 0.27
C ILE A 37 5.25 15.41 1.74
N LEU A 38 3.98 15.71 2.05
CA LEU A 38 3.46 15.79 3.41
C LEU A 38 2.69 14.52 3.76
N ALA A 39 2.89 14.04 4.98
CA ALA A 39 2.08 12.99 5.58
C ALA A 39 0.62 13.46 5.77
N PRO A 40 -0.34 12.55 5.91
CA PRO A 40 -1.71 12.91 6.28
C PRO A 40 -1.79 13.55 7.68
N GLU A 41 -2.92 14.24 7.96
CA GLU A 41 -3.16 14.96 9.22
C GLU A 41 -2.96 14.09 10.47
N TYR A 42 -3.39 12.83 10.44
CA TYR A 42 -3.19 11.88 11.56
C TYR A 42 -1.74 11.43 11.77
N PHE A 43 -0.79 11.93 10.97
CA PHE A 43 0.66 11.84 11.15
C PHE A 43 1.30 13.25 11.27
N ASP A 44 0.55 14.24 11.75
CA ASP A 44 1.03 15.61 12.02
C ASP A 44 1.57 16.34 10.78
N ASN A 45 1.14 16.00 9.59
CA ASN A 45 1.59 16.61 8.32
C ASN A 45 3.13 16.66 8.18
N LYS A 46 3.84 15.70 8.75
CA LYS A 46 5.31 15.65 8.69
C LYS A 46 5.82 15.54 7.26
N ASP A 47 6.98 16.15 7.03
CA ASP A 47 7.69 16.03 5.76
C ASP A 47 8.27 14.59 5.61
N ILE A 48 7.81 13.89 4.58
CA ILE A 48 8.29 12.54 4.26
C ILE A 48 9.52 12.60 3.34
N GLY A 49 9.63 13.67 2.55
CA GLY A 49 10.71 13.83 1.57
C GLY A 49 10.29 14.60 0.33
N LYS A 50 11.16 14.61 -0.68
CA LYS A 50 10.95 15.38 -1.90
C LYS A 50 10.92 14.48 -3.13
N THR A 51 10.07 14.82 -4.09
CA THR A 51 9.97 14.11 -5.37
C THR A 51 10.05 15.07 -6.54
N PRO A 52 10.86 14.77 -7.58
CA PRO A 52 10.94 15.62 -8.76
C PRO A 52 9.82 15.30 -9.76
N ALA A 53 9.19 16.34 -10.31
CA ALA A 53 8.25 16.21 -11.43
C ALA A 53 8.34 17.44 -12.35
N GLY A 54 8.09 17.23 -13.65
CA GLY A 54 7.97 18.32 -14.62
C GLY A 54 6.62 19.01 -14.54
N ASN A 55 5.54 18.23 -14.33
CA ASN A 55 4.18 18.73 -14.18
C ASN A 55 3.58 18.19 -12.88
N PRO A 56 2.77 18.97 -12.14
CA PRO A 56 2.13 18.54 -10.89
C PRO A 56 1.14 17.37 -11.10
N GLU A 57 0.49 17.31 -12.25
CA GLU A 57 -0.45 16.22 -12.59
C GLU A 57 0.20 14.84 -12.62
N LEU A 58 1.48 14.76 -12.96
CA LEU A 58 2.25 13.50 -12.98
C LEU A 58 2.57 12.95 -11.58
N LEU A 59 2.32 13.75 -10.54
CA LEU A 59 2.49 13.35 -9.16
C LEU A 59 1.24 12.64 -8.62
N ILE A 60 0.06 13.00 -9.12
CA ILE A 60 -1.20 12.44 -8.66
C ILE A 60 -1.22 10.93 -8.91
N GLY A 61 -1.50 10.16 -7.85
CA GLY A 61 -1.49 8.70 -7.91
C GLY A 61 -0.14 8.03 -7.65
N ARG A 62 0.96 8.78 -7.59
CA ARG A 62 2.29 8.25 -7.22
C ARG A 62 2.28 7.80 -5.76
N THR A 63 2.95 6.68 -5.50
CA THR A 63 3.08 6.14 -4.14
C THR A 63 4.49 6.33 -3.61
N VAL A 64 4.59 6.72 -2.34
CA VAL A 64 5.85 6.89 -1.61
C VAL A 64 5.88 5.91 -0.45
N GLN A 65 7.07 5.37 -0.13
CA GLN A 65 7.25 4.34 0.89
C GLN A 65 8.30 4.78 1.92
N PRO A 66 7.95 5.66 2.89
CA PRO A 66 8.82 5.94 4.02
C PRO A 66 8.80 4.78 5.02
N THR A 67 9.79 4.73 5.90
CA THR A 67 9.76 3.89 7.10
C THR A 67 8.96 4.58 8.20
N LEU A 68 8.46 3.81 9.17
CA LEU A 68 7.79 4.41 10.32
C LEU A 68 8.76 5.27 11.14
N TYR A 69 10.04 4.89 11.15
CA TYR A 69 11.12 5.68 11.76
C TYR A 69 11.19 7.11 11.19
N ASP A 70 11.05 7.30 9.89
CA ASP A 70 11.11 8.63 9.25
C ASP A 70 10.00 9.56 9.76
N ILE A 71 8.90 8.98 10.24
CA ILE A 71 7.73 9.73 10.73
C ILE A 71 7.76 9.90 12.25
N THR A 72 7.97 8.82 13.01
CA THR A 72 7.89 8.85 14.48
C THR A 72 9.23 9.15 15.15
N GLY A 73 10.35 8.78 14.52
CA GLY A 73 11.67 8.80 15.11
C GLY A 73 12.00 7.57 15.96
N ASP A 74 11.09 6.60 16.07
CA ASP A 74 11.27 5.38 16.85
C ASP A 74 12.08 4.34 16.08
N PHE A 75 13.32 4.11 16.50
CA PHE A 75 14.23 3.17 15.83
C PHE A 75 13.77 1.71 15.94
N GLU A 76 13.07 1.34 16.99
CA GLU A 76 12.54 -0.01 17.18
C GLU A 76 11.61 -0.45 16.05
N ARG A 77 10.94 0.49 15.39
CA ARG A 77 9.95 0.24 14.34
C ARG A 77 10.45 0.54 12.92
N ILE A 78 11.76 0.57 12.71
CA ILE A 78 12.37 0.82 11.39
C ILE A 78 11.98 -0.23 10.33
N HIS A 79 11.60 -1.42 10.76
CA HIS A 79 11.18 -2.52 9.89
C HIS A 79 9.77 -2.35 9.30
N VAL A 80 9.00 -1.37 9.79
CA VAL A 80 7.65 -1.06 9.29
C VAL A 80 7.75 -0.02 8.17
N LYS A 81 7.34 -0.40 6.96
CA LYS A 81 7.27 0.48 5.79
C LYS A 81 5.84 0.94 5.58
N LEU A 82 5.62 2.24 5.57
CA LEU A 82 4.33 2.84 5.26
C LEU A 82 4.23 3.12 3.77
N ARG A 83 3.02 3.13 3.24
CA ARG A 83 2.75 3.50 1.85
C ARG A 83 1.74 4.62 1.83
N PHE A 84 2.13 5.74 1.24
CA PHE A 84 1.27 6.89 1.02
C PHE A 84 1.07 7.11 -0.47
N LYS A 85 -0.13 7.53 -0.85
CA LYS A 85 -0.48 7.86 -2.23
C LYS A 85 -0.75 9.36 -2.31
N ILE A 86 -0.12 10.04 -3.26
CA ILE A 86 -0.35 11.46 -3.52
C ILE A 86 -1.73 11.62 -4.17
N MET A 87 -2.58 12.45 -3.56
CA MET A 87 -3.93 12.73 -4.08
C MET A 87 -4.04 14.13 -4.63
N GLU A 88 -3.41 15.11 -3.99
CA GLU A 88 -3.51 16.52 -4.35
C GLU A 88 -2.15 17.19 -4.30
N VAL A 89 -1.95 18.18 -5.16
CA VAL A 89 -0.74 19.00 -5.19
C VAL A 89 -1.14 20.46 -5.10
N ALA A 90 -0.72 21.13 -4.03
CA ALA A 90 -0.93 22.56 -3.78
C ALA A 90 0.41 23.29 -3.88
N GLY A 91 0.64 23.99 -5.00
CA GLY A 91 1.91 24.68 -5.25
C GLY A 91 3.10 23.71 -5.29
N GLN A 92 4.01 23.77 -4.32
CA GLN A 92 5.15 22.88 -4.18
C GLN A 92 4.94 21.78 -3.13
N GLN A 93 3.76 21.69 -2.53
CA GLN A 93 3.41 20.67 -1.53
C GLN A 93 2.48 19.63 -2.13
N ALA A 94 2.77 18.36 -1.85
CA ALA A 94 1.99 17.22 -2.29
C ALA A 94 1.35 16.53 -1.07
N ASN A 95 0.03 16.62 -0.95
CA ASN A 95 -0.75 16.00 0.12
C ASN A 95 -0.95 14.53 -0.19
N THR A 96 -0.76 13.68 0.82
CA THR A 96 -0.87 12.24 0.67
C THR A 96 -1.98 11.65 1.53
N VAL A 97 -2.43 10.46 1.13
CA VAL A 97 -3.38 9.63 1.88
C VAL A 97 -2.74 8.27 2.13
N PHE A 98 -3.04 7.68 3.28
CA PHE A 98 -2.57 6.35 3.63
C PHE A 98 -3.12 5.29 2.66
N TYR A 99 -2.22 4.53 2.08
CA TYR A 99 -2.56 3.45 1.14
C TYR A 99 -2.34 2.06 1.74
N GLY A 100 -1.48 1.96 2.74
CA GLY A 100 -1.20 0.72 3.45
C GLY A 100 0.13 0.73 4.18
N HIS A 101 0.42 -0.36 4.87
CA HIS A 101 1.75 -0.61 5.45
C HIS A 101 2.20 -2.03 5.16
N GLU A 102 3.49 -2.28 5.29
CA GLU A 102 4.08 -3.60 5.11
C GLU A 102 5.35 -3.73 5.97
N TRP A 103 5.47 -4.86 6.67
CA TRP A 103 6.67 -5.18 7.41
C TRP A 103 7.77 -5.70 6.49
N SER A 104 9.02 -5.42 6.84
CA SER A 104 10.17 -5.95 6.11
C SER A 104 10.17 -7.48 6.16
N SER A 105 10.37 -8.10 4.99
CA SER A 105 10.40 -9.57 4.88
C SER A 105 11.55 -10.18 5.67
N ASP A 106 12.65 -9.46 5.80
CA ASP A 106 13.85 -9.95 6.50
C ASP A 106 13.62 -10.02 8.01
N TYR A 107 12.95 -9.00 8.57
CA TYR A 107 12.53 -9.03 9.96
C TYR A 107 11.59 -10.20 10.24
N LEU A 108 10.56 -10.41 9.41
CA LEU A 108 9.62 -11.52 9.56
C LEU A 108 10.29 -12.89 9.45
N ARG A 109 11.31 -13.03 8.61
CA ARG A 109 12.10 -14.27 8.53
C ARG A 109 12.90 -14.53 9.79
N GLY A 110 13.44 -13.50 10.44
CA GLY A 110 14.15 -13.59 11.71
C GLY A 110 13.27 -14.07 12.87
N LEU A 111 11.94 -13.84 12.80
CA LEU A 111 11.00 -14.30 13.82
C LEU A 111 10.69 -15.80 13.74
N VAL A 112 10.90 -16.44 12.59
CA VAL A 112 10.62 -17.87 12.40
C VAL A 112 11.70 -18.71 13.07
N ARG A 113 11.31 -19.63 13.97
CA ARG A 113 12.20 -20.58 14.65
C ARG A 113 11.78 -22.03 14.44
N ARG A 114 12.71 -22.96 14.58
CA ARG A 114 12.42 -24.40 14.53
C ARG A 114 11.50 -24.79 15.71
N GLY A 115 10.57 -25.72 15.46
CA GLY A 115 9.64 -26.22 16.47
C GLY A 115 8.44 -25.30 16.76
N THR A 116 8.35 -24.14 16.10
CA THR A 116 7.22 -23.20 16.20
C THR A 116 6.32 -23.29 14.97
N SER A 117 5.06 -22.89 15.11
CA SER A 117 4.14 -22.75 13.99
C SER A 117 3.93 -21.27 13.68
N ARG A 118 3.88 -20.96 12.38
CA ARG A 118 3.47 -19.65 11.87
C ARG A 118 2.05 -19.76 11.35
N ILE A 119 1.16 -18.94 11.89
CA ILE A 119 -0.25 -18.90 11.52
C ILE A 119 -0.54 -17.56 10.85
N ASP A 120 -0.92 -17.60 9.59
CA ASP A 120 -1.29 -16.40 8.84
C ASP A 120 -2.83 -16.34 8.71
N TRP A 121 -3.37 -15.14 8.89
CA TRP A 121 -4.75 -14.79 8.57
C TRP A 121 -4.77 -13.59 7.62
N ILE A 122 -5.56 -13.68 6.56
CA ILE A 122 -5.73 -12.61 5.58
C ILE A 122 -7.21 -12.44 5.31
N GLY A 123 -7.73 -11.24 5.51
CA GLY A 123 -9.13 -10.97 5.24
C GLY A 123 -9.42 -9.52 4.84
N PRO A 124 -10.48 -9.31 4.06
CA PRO A 124 -11.02 -7.99 3.82
C PRO A 124 -11.84 -7.55 5.03
N ILE A 125 -11.71 -6.29 5.40
CA ILE A 125 -12.49 -5.64 6.44
C ILE A 125 -13.10 -4.36 5.89
N LEU A 126 -14.25 -4.01 6.44
CA LEU A 126 -14.97 -2.79 6.15
C LEU A 126 -14.99 -1.92 7.41
N THR A 127 -14.47 -0.70 7.31
CA THR A 127 -14.48 0.27 8.41
C THR A 127 -15.85 0.93 8.55
N LYS A 128 -16.05 1.68 9.65
CA LYS A 128 -17.26 2.45 9.88
C LYS A 128 -17.54 3.46 8.75
N ASP A 129 -16.50 4.02 8.16
CA ASP A 129 -16.56 5.02 7.08
C ASP A 129 -16.60 4.41 5.68
N ASP A 130 -16.95 3.14 5.56
CA ASP A 130 -17.04 2.44 4.28
C ASP A 130 -15.72 2.29 3.51
N TYR A 131 -14.56 2.38 4.17
CA TYR A 131 -13.30 1.99 3.54
C TYR A 131 -13.16 0.46 3.53
N LEU A 132 -12.85 -0.10 2.37
CA LEU A 132 -12.52 -1.52 2.24
C LEU A 132 -11.01 -1.70 2.33
N MET A 133 -10.55 -2.32 3.41
CA MET A 133 -9.14 -2.65 3.62
C MET A 133 -8.92 -4.16 3.61
N ARG A 134 -7.72 -4.59 3.25
CA ARG A 134 -7.24 -5.96 3.46
C ARG A 134 -6.17 -5.93 4.52
N ILE A 135 -6.34 -6.69 5.58
CA ILE A 135 -5.36 -6.85 6.64
C ILE A 135 -4.81 -8.28 6.60
N SER A 136 -3.52 -8.41 6.83
CA SER A 136 -2.81 -9.67 6.99
C SER A 136 -2.14 -9.67 8.37
N VAL A 137 -2.55 -10.58 9.22
CA VAL A 137 -1.99 -10.81 10.55
C VAL A 137 -1.16 -12.07 10.53
N ILE A 138 -0.06 -12.04 11.24
CA ILE A 138 0.86 -13.16 11.41
C ILE A 138 1.03 -13.43 12.91
N VAL A 139 0.93 -14.69 13.29
CA VAL A 139 1.10 -15.14 14.66
C VAL A 139 2.18 -16.21 14.71
N PHE A 140 3.14 -16.04 15.59
CA PHE A 140 4.20 -17.02 15.88
C PHE A 140 3.91 -17.69 17.21
N THR A 141 3.78 -19.01 17.21
CA THR A 141 3.53 -19.78 18.43
C THR A 141 4.85 -20.18 19.11
N ASN A 142 4.82 -20.46 20.41
CA ASN A 142 5.98 -20.98 21.13
C ASN A 142 6.24 -22.45 20.80
N THR A 143 5.18 -23.22 20.59
CA THR A 143 5.21 -24.65 20.30
C THR A 143 4.48 -24.94 19.00
N ARG A 144 4.70 -26.13 18.44
CA ARG A 144 4.00 -26.55 17.23
C ARG A 144 2.49 -26.69 17.49
N ALA A 145 1.68 -25.97 16.71
CA ALA A 145 0.22 -26.01 16.80
C ALA A 145 -0.37 -27.20 16.01
N LYS A 146 -1.46 -27.75 16.53
CA LYS A 146 -2.32 -28.71 15.80
C LYS A 146 -3.23 -27.96 14.83
N THR A 147 -3.65 -28.60 13.74
CA THR A 147 -4.53 -28.00 12.71
C THR A 147 -5.81 -27.41 13.30
N SER A 148 -6.43 -28.08 14.27
CA SER A 148 -7.63 -27.56 14.98
C SER A 148 -7.37 -26.28 15.74
N GLN A 149 -6.20 -26.17 16.40
CA GLN A 149 -5.78 -24.94 17.11
C GLN A 149 -5.51 -23.80 16.12
N GLU A 150 -4.87 -24.08 14.98
CA GLU A 150 -4.65 -23.08 13.94
C GLU A 150 -5.98 -22.50 13.41
N HIS A 151 -6.99 -23.36 13.19
CA HIS A 151 -8.32 -22.92 12.78
C HIS A 151 -9.01 -22.08 13.85
N ALA A 152 -8.90 -22.47 15.12
CA ALA A 152 -9.44 -21.69 16.22
C ALA A 152 -8.78 -20.31 16.32
N VAL A 153 -7.46 -20.24 16.17
CA VAL A 153 -6.69 -18.99 16.16
C VAL A 153 -7.15 -18.08 15.02
N ARG A 154 -7.28 -18.59 13.79
CA ARG A 154 -7.77 -17.79 12.65
C ARG A 154 -9.16 -17.21 12.89
N LYS A 155 -10.08 -17.99 13.51
CA LYS A 155 -11.43 -17.50 13.88
C LYS A 155 -11.37 -16.42 14.95
N ALA A 156 -10.50 -16.56 15.96
CA ALA A 156 -10.31 -15.55 17.01
C ALA A 156 -9.78 -14.23 16.42
N ILE A 157 -8.76 -14.30 15.57
CA ILE A 157 -8.20 -13.13 14.86
C ILE A 157 -9.29 -12.42 14.05
N GLU A 158 -10.05 -13.17 13.26
CA GLU A 158 -11.13 -12.62 12.45
C GLU A 158 -12.19 -11.90 13.28
N LYS A 159 -12.60 -12.50 14.41
CA LYS A 159 -13.58 -11.92 15.34
C LYS A 159 -13.10 -10.59 15.90
N VAL A 160 -11.86 -10.52 16.41
CA VAL A 160 -11.28 -9.29 16.98
C VAL A 160 -11.21 -8.20 15.92
N ILE A 161 -10.60 -8.49 14.78
CA ILE A 161 -10.40 -7.50 13.70
C ILE A 161 -11.73 -6.95 13.19
N ARG A 162 -12.74 -7.81 12.96
CA ARG A 162 -14.06 -7.36 12.52
C ARG A 162 -14.76 -6.50 13.56
N THR A 163 -14.56 -6.78 14.84
CA THR A 163 -15.12 -5.97 15.93
C THR A 163 -14.51 -4.57 15.94
N HIS A 164 -13.18 -4.48 15.85
CA HIS A 164 -12.48 -3.19 15.79
C HIS A 164 -12.82 -2.39 14.52
N ALA A 165 -12.88 -3.05 13.38
CA ALA A 165 -13.23 -2.40 12.12
C ALA A 165 -14.64 -1.77 12.13
N LYS A 166 -15.60 -2.37 12.83
CA LYS A 166 -16.95 -1.82 12.97
C LYS A 166 -17.02 -0.65 13.97
N LYS A 167 -16.15 -0.62 14.97
CA LYS A 167 -16.15 0.40 16.02
C LYS A 167 -15.44 1.69 15.63
N HIS A 168 -14.32 1.57 14.91
CA HIS A 168 -13.41 2.68 14.65
C HIS A 168 -13.58 3.27 13.25
N VAL A 169 -13.31 4.57 13.15
CA VAL A 169 -13.16 5.33 11.91
C VAL A 169 -11.84 4.90 11.24
N PHE A 170 -11.70 5.13 9.94
CA PHE A 170 -10.53 4.71 9.18
C PHE A 170 -9.22 5.21 9.78
N ASP A 171 -9.11 6.50 10.13
CA ASP A 171 -7.88 7.12 10.64
C ASP A 171 -7.46 6.55 12.00
N GLU A 172 -8.43 6.36 12.92
CA GLU A 172 -8.19 5.71 14.22
C GLU A 172 -7.74 4.25 14.04
N LEU A 173 -8.37 3.53 13.11
CA LEU A 173 -8.01 2.14 12.83
C LEU A 173 -6.59 2.04 12.27
N VAL A 174 -6.22 2.93 11.33
CA VAL A 174 -4.88 3.00 10.77
C VAL A 174 -3.84 3.25 11.85
N THR A 175 -4.10 4.20 12.74
CA THR A 175 -3.20 4.52 13.85
C THR A 175 -3.01 3.31 14.78
N LYS A 176 -4.08 2.63 15.19
CA LYS A 176 -4.02 1.41 16.01
C LYS A 176 -3.31 0.24 15.34
N VAL A 177 -3.47 0.10 14.03
CA VAL A 177 -2.78 -0.93 13.23
C VAL A 177 -1.28 -0.67 13.19
N ILE A 178 -0.85 0.58 13.05
CA ILE A 178 0.56 0.97 12.93
C ILE A 178 1.26 1.00 14.29
N LEU A 179 0.58 1.52 15.33
CA LEU A 179 1.14 1.57 16.68
C LEU A 179 1.16 0.20 17.38
N GLY A 180 0.45 -0.81 16.83
CA GLY A 180 0.46 -2.17 17.36
C GLY A 180 -0.63 -2.47 18.41
N ASP A 181 -1.49 -1.51 18.77
CA ASP A 181 -2.58 -1.71 19.72
C ASP A 181 -3.51 -2.84 19.28
N LEU A 182 -3.86 -2.87 17.99
CA LEU A 182 -4.69 -3.93 17.44
C LEU A 182 -3.99 -5.30 17.48
N ALA A 183 -2.67 -5.33 17.32
CA ALA A 183 -1.88 -6.56 17.44
C ALA A 183 -1.86 -7.08 18.90
N ALA A 184 -1.80 -6.17 19.89
CA ALA A 184 -1.89 -6.51 21.30
C ALA A 184 -3.25 -7.12 21.67
N ASP A 185 -4.36 -6.52 21.20
CA ASP A 185 -5.69 -7.06 21.44
C ASP A 185 -5.88 -8.46 20.81
N VAL A 186 -5.32 -8.68 19.62
CA VAL A 186 -5.31 -10.01 18.98
C VAL A 186 -4.45 -10.98 19.76
N HIS A 187 -3.29 -10.56 20.23
CA HIS A 187 -2.39 -11.38 21.05
C HIS A 187 -3.09 -11.91 22.31
N ASP A 188 -3.80 -11.05 23.04
CA ASP A 188 -4.50 -11.41 24.28
C ASP A 188 -5.64 -12.43 24.05
N GLU A 189 -6.38 -12.30 22.96
CA GLU A 189 -7.44 -13.26 22.61
C GLU A 189 -6.86 -14.61 22.16
N VAL A 190 -5.80 -14.59 21.34
CA VAL A 190 -5.20 -15.84 20.81
C VAL A 190 -4.38 -16.57 21.89
N LYS A 191 -3.79 -15.87 22.85
CA LYS A 191 -3.09 -16.44 24.01
C LYS A 191 -3.96 -17.38 24.84
N LYS A 192 -5.29 -17.20 24.83
CA LYS A 192 -6.24 -18.09 25.51
C LYS A 192 -6.31 -19.48 24.86
N ILE A 193 -5.91 -19.64 23.59
CA ILE A 193 -6.00 -20.88 22.83
C ILE A 193 -4.65 -21.62 22.81
N ILE A 194 -3.56 -20.90 22.57
CA ILE A 194 -2.21 -21.44 22.46
C ILE A 194 -1.19 -20.40 22.95
N PRO A 195 -0.08 -20.82 23.59
CA PRO A 195 0.98 -19.89 23.97
C PRO A 195 1.63 -19.29 22.72
N ILE A 196 1.59 -17.95 22.63
CA ILE A 196 2.10 -17.16 21.51
C ILE A 196 3.41 -16.53 21.92
N ARG A 197 4.29 -16.39 20.96
CA ARG A 197 5.54 -15.64 21.08
C ARG A 197 5.37 -14.20 20.64
N GLU A 198 4.84 -14.03 19.44
CA GLU A 198 4.60 -12.72 18.83
C GLU A 198 3.36 -12.75 17.93
N CYS A 199 2.67 -11.63 17.90
CA CYS A 199 1.51 -11.41 17.02
C CYS A 199 1.64 -10.03 16.39
N GLU A 200 1.67 -9.97 15.05
CA GLU A 200 1.88 -8.73 14.36
C GLU A 200 1.01 -8.58 13.11
N ILE A 201 0.72 -7.35 12.75
CA ILE A 201 0.00 -7.03 11.52
C ILE A 201 1.01 -6.84 10.41
N ARG A 202 1.29 -7.91 9.69
CA ARG A 202 2.28 -7.94 8.61
C ARG A 202 2.04 -6.91 7.53
N LYS A 203 0.76 -6.75 7.10
CA LYS A 203 0.42 -5.92 5.95
C LYS A 203 -1.00 -5.40 6.06
N SER A 204 -1.18 -4.14 5.77
CA SER A 204 -2.48 -3.57 5.44
C SER A 204 -2.46 -2.96 4.04
N LYS A 205 -3.60 -2.97 3.37
CA LYS A 205 -3.77 -2.33 2.07
C LYS A 205 -5.19 -1.81 1.94
N VAL A 206 -5.34 -0.55 1.60
CA VAL A 206 -6.63 0.02 1.19
C VAL A 206 -6.95 -0.49 -0.21
N LEU A 207 -8.10 -1.14 -0.36
CA LEU A 207 -8.56 -1.69 -1.63
C LEU A 207 -9.48 -0.71 -2.35
N LYS A 208 -10.39 -0.08 -1.60
CA LYS A 208 -11.40 0.85 -2.15
C LYS A 208 -11.72 1.93 -1.15
N GLY A 209 -11.87 3.15 -1.67
CA GLY A 209 -12.39 4.27 -0.92
C GLY A 209 -13.91 4.18 -0.71
N PRO A 210 -14.47 5.08 0.12
CA PRO A 210 -15.89 5.05 0.51
C PRO A 210 -16.83 5.21 -0.69
N GLU A 211 -16.51 6.05 -1.64
CA GLU A 211 -17.32 6.26 -2.85
C GLU A 211 -17.41 5.01 -3.72
N GLU A 212 -16.29 4.34 -3.96
CA GLU A 212 -16.26 3.11 -4.75
C GLU A 212 -17.03 1.97 -4.09
N VAL A 213 -16.98 1.90 -2.75
CA VAL A 213 -17.73 0.90 -1.98
C VAL A 213 -19.23 1.15 -2.04
N LYS A 214 -19.67 2.41 -1.93
CA LYS A 214 -21.07 2.81 -2.07
C LYS A 214 -21.60 2.47 -3.46
N ILE A 215 -20.86 2.78 -4.52
CA ILE A 215 -21.22 2.45 -5.91
C ILE A 215 -21.35 0.94 -6.09
N ARG A 216 -20.42 0.15 -5.56
CA ARG A 216 -20.47 -1.32 -5.65
C ARG A 216 -21.68 -1.90 -4.92
N ARG A 217 -21.99 -1.41 -3.72
CA ARG A 217 -23.19 -1.82 -2.96
C ARG A 217 -24.48 -1.49 -3.72
N ALA A 218 -24.55 -0.30 -4.32
CA ALA A 218 -25.71 0.09 -5.13
C ALA A 218 -25.90 -0.82 -6.36
N ARG A 219 -24.79 -1.17 -7.05
CA ARG A 219 -24.83 -2.11 -8.19
C ARG A 219 -25.30 -3.52 -7.77
N LEU A 220 -24.81 -4.04 -6.65
CA LEU A 220 -25.22 -5.34 -6.14
C LEU A 220 -26.71 -5.37 -5.76
N ARG A 221 -27.21 -4.32 -5.10
CA ARG A 221 -28.65 -4.20 -4.76
C ARG A 221 -29.54 -4.16 -6.00
N ARG A 222 -29.13 -3.45 -7.06
CA ARG A 222 -29.87 -3.42 -8.33
C ARG A 222 -29.84 -4.78 -9.04
N GLY A 223 -28.70 -5.49 -8.99
CA GLY A 223 -28.59 -6.83 -9.58
C GLY A 223 -29.46 -7.88 -8.86
N THR A 224 -29.54 -7.82 -7.52
CA THR A 224 -30.42 -8.72 -6.76
C THR A 224 -31.90 -8.40 -6.94
N ALA A 225 -32.28 -7.11 -7.07
CA ALA A 225 -33.65 -6.72 -7.38
C ALA A 225 -34.07 -7.20 -8.78
N ALA A 226 -33.22 -7.01 -9.79
CA ALA A 226 -33.49 -7.47 -11.15
C ALA A 226 -33.50 -9.02 -11.30
N ALA A 227 -32.84 -9.75 -10.42
CA ALA A 227 -32.90 -11.20 -10.37
C ALA A 227 -34.22 -11.70 -9.72
N ALA A 228 -34.66 -11.02 -8.66
CA ALA A 228 -35.93 -11.32 -8.00
C ALA A 228 -37.16 -11.05 -8.88
N GLU A 229 -37.11 -9.99 -9.73
CA GLU A 229 -38.17 -9.70 -10.71
C GLU A 229 -38.27 -10.71 -11.86
N LYS A 230 -37.23 -11.51 -12.10
CA LYS A 230 -37.22 -12.55 -13.15
C LYS A 230 -37.68 -13.92 -12.66
N GLU A 231 -37.78 -14.11 -11.34
CA GLU A 231 -38.26 -15.35 -10.69
C GLU A 231 -39.75 -15.27 -10.32
N THR A 232 -40.39 -14.11 -10.49
CA THR A 232 -41.83 -13.90 -10.37
C THR A 232 -42.50 -13.86 -11.74
#